data_a6362a960b4542126ca931d46ebcf6e9
#
_entry.id   a6362a960b4542126ca931d46ebcf6e9
#
_cell.length_a   1.000
_cell.length_b   1.000
_cell.length_c   1.000
_cell.angle_alpha   90.00
_cell.angle_beta   90.00
_cell.angle_gamma   90.00
#
_symmetry.space_group_name_H-M   'P 1'
#
loop_
_entity.id
_entity.type
_entity.pdbx_description
1 polymer ?
#
loop_
_entity_poly.entity_id
_entity_poly.type
_entity_poly.pdbx_seq_one_letter_code
_entity_poly.pdbx_strand_id
1 'polypeptide(L)'
;MAVKLLLTWDIAPDHEQDYFEFVINEFVPGVQRLGLQPAEAWATVFGDYPQILVSILAEDLPDVQRALNSDSWSLLQDKLFALVQNFSYKIIPARNGFQF
;
A
#
# COMPACT_ATOMS: atom_id res chain seq x y z
N MET A 1 4.51 -12.28 15.07
CA MET A 1 5.68 -11.74 14.34
C MET A 1 5.22 -10.68 13.37
N ALA A 2 5.80 -9.51 13.47
CA ALA A 2 5.42 -8.40 12.62
C ALA A 2 5.75 -8.68 11.15
N VAL A 3 4.90 -8.21 10.26
CA VAL A 3 5.08 -8.35 8.82
C VAL A 3 4.89 -7.01 8.15
N LYS A 4 5.44 -6.90 6.94
CA LYS A 4 5.23 -5.72 6.08
C LYS A 4 4.47 -6.16 4.84
N LEU A 5 3.47 -5.37 4.50
CA LEU A 5 2.81 -5.46 3.22
C LEU A 5 3.42 -4.39 2.31
N LEU A 6 4.06 -4.80 1.24
CA LEU A 6 4.68 -3.89 0.27
C LEU A 6 3.79 -3.81 -0.95
N LEU A 7 3.39 -2.60 -1.28
CA LEU A 7 2.55 -2.33 -2.45
C LEU A 7 3.35 -1.49 -3.44
N THR A 8 3.27 -1.82 -4.71
CA THR A 8 3.91 -1.03 -5.76
C THR A 8 2.92 -0.76 -6.88
N TRP A 9 3.04 0.42 -7.47
CA TRP A 9 2.23 0.79 -8.64
C TRP A 9 2.80 2.00 -9.34
N ASP A 10 2.24 2.29 -10.51
CA ASP A 10 2.48 3.53 -11.23
C ASP A 10 1.19 4.34 -11.22
N ILE A 11 1.31 5.66 -11.13
CA ILE A 11 0.14 6.54 -11.20
C ILE A 11 -0.32 6.59 -12.66
N ALA A 12 -1.61 6.34 -12.89
CA ALA A 12 -2.15 6.38 -14.25
C ALA A 12 -2.04 7.79 -14.83
N PRO A 13 -1.66 7.94 -16.12
CA PRO A 13 -1.56 9.25 -16.75
C PRO A 13 -2.85 10.04 -16.60
N ASP A 14 -2.73 11.33 -16.36
CA ASP A 14 -3.84 12.29 -16.23
C ASP A 14 -4.72 12.07 -14.99
N HIS A 15 -4.28 11.22 -14.05
CA HIS A 15 -5.01 10.96 -12.80
C HIS A 15 -4.23 11.37 -11.56
N GLU A 16 -3.16 12.15 -11.71
CA GLU A 16 -2.26 12.46 -10.60
C GLU A 16 -2.98 13.19 -9.47
N GLN A 17 -3.79 14.18 -9.78
CA GLN A 17 -4.49 14.95 -8.75
C GLN A 17 -5.51 14.08 -8.02
N ASP A 18 -6.32 13.34 -8.75
CA ASP A 18 -7.32 12.44 -8.16
C ASP A 18 -6.65 11.37 -7.31
N TYR A 19 -5.49 10.88 -7.76
CA TYR A 19 -4.71 9.89 -7.02
C TYR A 19 -4.28 10.43 -5.66
N PHE A 20 -3.67 11.62 -5.63
CA PHE A 20 -3.19 12.18 -4.37
C PHE A 20 -4.34 12.50 -3.41
N GLU A 21 -5.44 12.99 -3.92
CA GLU A 21 -6.63 13.23 -3.09
C GLU A 21 -7.17 11.93 -2.52
N PHE A 22 -7.25 10.89 -3.32
CA PHE A 22 -7.69 9.58 -2.86
C PHE A 22 -6.77 9.02 -1.77
N VAL A 23 -5.46 9.06 -1.98
CA VAL A 23 -4.50 8.50 -1.02
C VAL A 23 -4.62 9.20 0.32
N ILE A 24 -4.66 10.52 0.33
CA ILE A 24 -4.70 11.29 1.57
C ILE A 24 -6.04 11.16 2.28
N ASN A 25 -7.14 11.22 1.54
CA ASN A 25 -8.47 11.31 2.13
C ASN A 25 -9.14 9.97 2.37
N GLU A 26 -8.75 8.93 1.65
CA GLU A 26 -9.42 7.64 1.72
C GLU A 26 -8.48 6.47 1.98
N PHE A 27 -7.39 6.36 1.24
CA PHE A 27 -6.54 5.17 1.29
C PHE A 27 -5.82 5.05 2.65
N VAL A 28 -5.09 6.08 3.04
CA VAL A 28 -4.35 6.07 4.31
C VAL A 28 -5.30 5.89 5.50
N PRO A 29 -6.38 6.69 5.62
CA PRO A 29 -7.32 6.46 6.72
C PRO A 29 -8.00 5.10 6.67
N GLY A 30 -8.31 4.59 5.48
CA GLY A 30 -8.94 3.28 5.32
C GLY A 30 -8.03 2.14 5.77
N VAL A 31 -6.75 2.20 5.43
CA VAL A 31 -5.76 1.23 5.87
C VAL A 31 -5.64 1.25 7.39
N GLN A 32 -5.62 2.43 7.98
CA GLN A 32 -5.56 2.56 9.45
C GLN A 32 -6.79 1.95 10.14
N ARG A 33 -7.97 2.13 9.56
CA ARG A 33 -9.19 1.54 10.11
C ARG A 33 -9.19 0.01 10.04
N LEU A 34 -8.42 -0.57 9.13
CA LEU A 34 -8.26 -2.02 9.03
C LEU A 34 -7.28 -2.58 10.08
N GLY A 35 -6.71 -1.71 10.93
CA GLY A 35 -5.75 -2.12 11.93
C GLY A 35 -4.33 -2.25 11.41
N LEU A 36 -4.07 -1.76 10.21
CA LEU A 36 -2.74 -1.75 9.62
C LEU A 36 -2.13 -0.36 9.77
N GLN A 37 -0.81 -0.30 9.75
CA GLN A 37 -0.10 0.96 9.97
C GLN A 37 0.72 1.34 8.75
N PRO A 38 0.32 2.37 8.01
CA PRO A 38 1.18 2.90 6.94
C PRO A 38 2.50 3.36 7.54
N ALA A 39 3.61 2.90 6.97
CA ALA A 39 4.94 3.19 7.51
C ALA A 39 5.73 4.12 6.60
N GLU A 40 5.86 3.79 5.33
CA GLU A 40 6.71 4.54 4.41
C GLU A 40 6.09 4.55 3.02
N ALA A 41 6.39 5.60 2.27
CA ALA A 41 6.03 5.70 0.87
C ALA A 41 7.22 6.31 0.12
N TRP A 42 7.57 5.71 -1.00
CA TRP A 42 8.70 6.11 -1.82
C TRP A 42 8.23 6.38 -3.25
N ALA A 43 8.77 7.41 -3.85
CA ALA A 43 8.54 7.70 -5.27
C ALA A 43 9.86 7.55 -6.02
N THR A 44 9.83 6.82 -7.13
CA THR A 44 10.98 6.65 -8.00
C THR A 44 10.90 7.69 -9.12
N VAL A 45 11.97 8.45 -9.28
CA VAL A 45 12.03 9.51 -10.27
C VAL A 45 12.67 9.03 -11.57
N PHE A 46 13.52 8.01 -11.49
CA PHE A 46 14.27 7.48 -12.63
C PHE A 46 14.22 5.97 -12.69
N GLY A 47 14.38 5.40 -13.89
CA GLY A 47 14.59 4.00 -14.11
C GLY A 47 13.30 3.23 -14.39
N ASP A 48 13.44 1.91 -14.44
CA ASP A 48 12.36 0.99 -14.81
C ASP A 48 11.62 0.43 -13.60
N TYR A 49 11.83 1.03 -12.43
CA TYR A 49 11.17 0.60 -11.20
C TYR A 49 9.75 1.15 -11.12
N PRO A 50 8.87 0.49 -10.34
CA PRO A 50 7.56 1.06 -10.06
C PRO A 50 7.69 2.49 -9.52
N GLN A 51 6.78 3.36 -9.94
CA GLN A 51 6.84 4.75 -9.56
C GLN A 51 6.63 4.96 -8.07
N ILE A 52 5.74 4.17 -7.46
CA ILE A 52 5.39 4.29 -6.05
C ILE A 52 5.61 2.96 -5.35
N LEU A 53 6.19 3.02 -4.17
CA LEU A 53 6.28 1.88 -3.27
C LEU A 53 5.74 2.31 -1.90
N VAL A 54 4.79 1.54 -1.37
CA VAL A 54 4.18 1.80 -0.06
C VAL A 54 4.46 0.63 0.85
N SER A 55 4.88 0.92 2.07
CA SER A 55 5.14 -0.08 3.11
C SER A 55 4.11 0.08 4.22
N ILE A 56 3.42 -1.02 4.55
CA ILE A 56 2.40 -1.04 5.58
C ILE A 56 2.79 -2.11 6.60
N LEU A 57 2.79 -1.74 7.89
CA LEU A 57 3.14 -2.66 8.95
C LEU A 57 1.90 -3.30 9.54
N ALA A 58 2.04 -4.56 9.92
CA ALA A 58 1.03 -5.30 10.67
C ALA A 58 1.69 -6.10 11.79
N GLU A 59 0.94 -6.38 12.84
CA GLU A 59 1.49 -7.12 13.99
C GLU A 59 1.81 -8.57 13.64
N ASP A 60 0.99 -9.19 12.77
CA ASP A 60 1.25 -10.54 12.32
C ASP A 60 0.57 -10.82 10.98
N LEU A 61 0.88 -11.96 10.41
CA LEU A 61 0.35 -12.36 9.11
C LEU A 61 -1.17 -12.52 9.10
N PRO A 62 -1.82 -13.13 10.12
CA PRO A 62 -3.28 -13.23 10.12
C PRO A 62 -3.99 -11.87 10.03
N ASP A 63 -3.43 -10.82 10.63
CA ASP A 63 -4.01 -9.47 10.53
C ASP A 63 -4.00 -8.96 9.10
N VAL A 64 -2.90 -9.19 8.38
CA VAL A 64 -2.82 -8.82 6.96
C VAL A 64 -3.83 -9.60 6.13
N GLN A 65 -3.90 -10.90 6.35
CA GLN A 65 -4.82 -11.76 5.60
C GLN A 65 -6.28 -11.36 5.84
N ARG A 66 -6.63 -11.05 7.08
CA ARG A 66 -7.98 -10.59 7.44
C ARG A 66 -8.29 -9.26 6.74
N ALA A 67 -7.35 -8.33 6.76
CA ALA A 67 -7.52 -7.03 6.12
C ALA A 67 -7.69 -7.17 4.61
N LEU A 68 -6.84 -7.96 3.96
CA LEU A 68 -6.89 -8.14 2.50
C LEU A 68 -8.16 -8.88 2.05
N ASN A 69 -8.79 -9.64 2.93
CA ASN A 69 -10.02 -10.35 2.63
C ASN A 69 -11.28 -9.58 3.03
N SER A 70 -11.12 -8.36 3.54
CA SER A 70 -12.27 -7.56 3.98
C SER A 70 -12.93 -6.83 2.83
N ASP A 71 -14.22 -6.52 3.00
CA ASP A 71 -14.94 -5.71 2.02
C ASP A 71 -14.38 -4.29 1.96
N SER A 72 -13.92 -3.76 3.09
CA SER A 72 -13.33 -2.42 3.14
C SER A 72 -12.08 -2.33 2.28
N TRP A 73 -11.22 -3.34 2.33
CA TRP A 73 -10.04 -3.38 1.47
C TRP A 73 -10.43 -3.50 0.00
N SER A 74 -11.41 -4.34 -0.31
CA SER A 74 -11.88 -4.51 -1.67
C SER A 74 -12.36 -3.19 -2.27
N LEU A 75 -13.10 -2.39 -1.51
CA LEU A 75 -13.56 -1.09 -1.96
C LEU A 75 -12.41 -0.11 -2.18
N LEU A 76 -11.43 -0.09 -1.27
CA LEU A 76 -10.25 0.76 -1.43
C LEU A 76 -9.45 0.35 -2.65
N GLN A 77 -9.28 -0.95 -2.85
CA GLN A 77 -8.54 -1.48 -3.98
C GLN A 77 -9.20 -1.13 -5.31
N ASP A 78 -10.52 -1.25 -5.39
CA ASP A 78 -11.25 -0.90 -6.60
C ASP A 78 -11.06 0.58 -6.97
N LYS A 79 -11.13 1.47 -5.98
CA LYS A 79 -10.88 2.89 -6.20
C LYS A 79 -9.45 3.16 -6.62
N LEU A 80 -8.49 2.48 -5.96
CA LEU A 80 -7.09 2.64 -6.30
C LEU A 80 -6.82 2.18 -7.73
N PHE A 81 -7.39 1.06 -8.14
CA PHE A 81 -7.18 0.51 -9.48
C PHE A 81 -7.68 1.42 -10.59
N ALA A 82 -8.63 2.30 -10.32
CA ALA A 82 -9.07 3.30 -11.28
C ALA A 82 -8.03 4.40 -11.51
N LEU A 83 -7.05 4.52 -10.60
CA LEU A 83 -6.10 5.64 -10.59
C LEU A 83 -4.64 5.21 -10.82
N VAL A 84 -4.36 3.90 -10.81
CA VAL A 84 -3.00 3.38 -10.93
C VAL A 84 -2.91 2.27 -11.97
N GLN A 85 -1.66 1.94 -12.32
CA GLN A 85 -1.33 0.86 -13.26
C GLN A 85 -0.24 -0.01 -12.64
N ASN A 86 -0.15 -1.25 -13.11
CA ASN A 86 0.95 -2.16 -12.75
C ASN A 86 1.00 -2.42 -11.23
N PHE A 87 -0.16 -2.58 -10.61
CA PHE A 87 -0.25 -2.87 -9.19
C PHE A 87 0.35 -4.24 -8.88
N SER A 88 1.14 -4.28 -7.81
CA SER A 88 1.69 -5.53 -7.29
C SER A 88 1.84 -5.43 -5.79
N TYR A 89 1.83 -6.56 -5.10
CA TYR A 89 2.10 -6.57 -3.68
C TYR A 89 2.84 -7.83 -3.27
N LYS A 90 3.51 -7.74 -2.12
CA LYS A 90 4.07 -8.91 -1.46
C LYS A 90 4.10 -8.68 0.05
N ILE A 91 4.15 -9.78 0.79
CA ILE A 91 4.21 -9.76 2.25
C ILE A 91 5.57 -10.30 2.66
N ILE A 92 6.28 -9.54 3.49
CA ILE A 92 7.60 -9.93 3.96
C ILE A 92 7.64 -9.82 5.49
N PRO A 93 8.55 -10.55 6.16
CA PRO A 93 8.75 -10.35 7.59
C PRO A 93 9.22 -8.93 7.86
N ALA A 94 8.67 -8.29 8.89
CA ALA A 94 9.17 -7.01 9.36
C ALA A 94 10.23 -7.30 10.41
N ARG A 95 11.40 -6.71 10.21
CA ARG A 95 12.51 -6.91 11.13
C ARG A 95 12.84 -5.63 11.85
N ASN A 96 13.21 -5.75 13.12
CA ASN A 96 13.60 -4.62 13.93
C ASN A 96 15.10 -4.38 13.80
N GLY A 97 15.48 -3.10 13.76
CA GLY A 97 16.87 -2.73 13.71
C GLY A 97 17.54 -3.09 12.41
N PHE A 98 18.82 -3.39 12.49
CA PHE A 98 19.64 -3.65 11.33
C PHE A 98 19.63 -5.13 11.02
N GLN A 99 19.10 -5.47 9.87
CA GLN A 99 18.93 -6.85 9.43
C GLN A 99 19.74 -7.06 8.16
N PHE A 100 21.01 -7.21 8.35
CA PHE A 100 21.95 -7.43 7.27
C PHE A 100 22.33 -8.89 7.14
#